data_614bba0bbf6e6dbac4286869e568d08c
#
_entry.id   614bba0bbf6e6dbac4286869e568d08c
#
_cell.length_a   1.000
_cell.length_b   1.000
_cell.length_c   1.000
_cell.angle_alpha   90.00
_cell.angle_beta   90.00
_cell.angle_gamma   90.00
#
_symmetry.space_group_name_H-M   'P 1'
#
loop_
_entity.id
_entity.type
_entity.pdbx_description
1 polymer ?
#
loop_
_entity_poly.entity_id
_entity_poly.type
_entity_poly.pdbx_seq_one_letter_code
_entity_poly.pdbx_strand_id
1 'polypeptide(L)'
;MPSGFAITLAMNNIADPSDTQTVPLSFDTEGATPMMMQFLEIKEQYQDCLLFYRMGDFYELFFDDAVKAAEALDIALTKRGKHQGNEIPMAGVPVHSHETYLQRLIRKGFRVAVCEQMEDPAEAKKRGSKSVVKRDVVRLVTPGTLTEDTLLDARSHNYLCAVA
;
A
#
# COMPACT_ATOMS: atom_id res chain seq x y z
N MET A 1 24.26 59.67 19.97
CA MET A 1 23.52 58.47 20.33
C MET A 1 23.05 57.74 19.08
N PRO A 2 23.60 56.62 18.71
CA PRO A 2 22.80 55.61 18.04
C PRO A 2 22.96 54.25 18.74
N SER A 3 21.83 53.62 19.02
CA SER A 3 21.70 52.29 19.58
C SER A 3 22.08 51.21 18.56
N GLY A 4 23.02 50.36 18.99
CA GLY A 4 23.42 49.19 18.19
C GLY A 4 22.34 48.13 18.14
N PHE A 5 21.99 47.70 16.93
CA PHE A 5 21.23 46.48 16.67
C PHE A 5 22.23 45.32 16.62
N ALA A 6 22.14 44.48 17.64
CA ALA A 6 22.82 43.17 17.62
C ALA A 6 22.01 42.20 16.74
N ILE A 7 22.55 41.82 15.60
CA ILE A 7 22.01 40.74 14.76
C ILE A 7 22.55 39.42 15.33
N THR A 8 21.70 38.70 16.04
CA THR A 8 21.98 37.33 16.44
C THR A 8 21.80 36.44 15.23
N LEU A 9 22.92 35.96 14.66
CA LEU A 9 22.89 34.87 13.67
C LEU A 9 22.42 33.59 14.36
N ALA A 10 21.20 33.18 14.05
CA ALA A 10 20.75 31.81 14.33
C ALA A 10 21.54 30.86 13.41
N MET A 11 22.43 30.09 14.00
CA MET A 11 23.07 28.96 13.32
C MET A 11 22.02 27.92 12.98
N ASN A 12 21.79 27.74 11.68
CA ASN A 12 21.01 26.64 11.15
C ASN A 12 21.69 25.31 11.56
N ASN A 13 21.00 24.58 12.40
CA ASN A 13 21.33 23.21 12.70
C ASN A 13 21.03 22.39 11.44
N ILE A 14 22.09 22.02 10.71
CA ILE A 14 21.99 21.08 9.60
C ILE A 14 21.68 19.74 10.23
N ALA A 15 20.43 19.29 10.09
CA ALA A 15 20.02 17.97 10.50
C ALA A 15 20.83 16.89 9.76
N ASP A 16 21.39 15.97 10.52
CA ASP A 16 22.14 14.80 10.06
C ASP A 16 21.24 13.95 9.13
N PRO A 17 21.65 13.63 7.89
CA PRO A 17 20.84 12.83 6.97
C PRO A 17 20.72 11.36 7.38
N SER A 18 21.30 10.93 8.51
CA SER A 18 21.22 9.55 9.01
C SER A 18 20.05 9.26 9.93
N ASP A 19 19.26 10.26 10.30
CA ASP A 19 18.11 10.09 11.24
C ASP A 19 16.78 9.99 10.47
N THR A 20 16.70 9.04 9.53
CA THR A 20 15.42 8.62 8.99
C THR A 20 14.75 7.69 10.01
N GLN A 21 14.31 8.25 11.12
CA GLN A 21 13.31 7.59 11.95
C GLN A 21 12.04 7.48 11.13
N THR A 22 11.83 6.32 10.53
CA THR A 22 10.54 5.91 9.99
C THR A 22 9.59 5.85 11.18
N VAL A 23 8.90 6.95 11.45
CA VAL A 23 7.79 6.95 12.42
C VAL A 23 6.78 5.96 11.86
N PRO A 24 6.48 4.85 12.52
CA PRO A 24 5.45 3.94 12.05
C PRO A 24 4.15 4.74 12.00
N LEU A 25 3.55 4.87 10.81
CA LEU A 25 2.22 5.41 10.64
C LEU A 25 1.26 4.42 11.31
N SER A 26 1.01 4.60 12.60
CA SER A 26 -0.06 3.87 13.26
C SER A 26 -1.39 4.36 12.69
N PHE A 27 -2.05 3.52 11.92
CA PHE A 27 -3.39 3.82 11.45
C PHE A 27 -4.35 3.78 12.63
N ASP A 28 -5.11 4.87 12.82
CA ASP A 28 -6.17 4.91 13.81
C ASP A 28 -7.29 3.94 13.37
N THR A 29 -7.53 2.92 14.16
CA THR A 29 -8.54 1.89 13.91
C THR A 29 -9.87 2.18 14.58
N GLU A 30 -10.01 3.31 15.27
CA GLU A 30 -11.24 3.67 15.99
C GLU A 30 -12.42 3.82 15.00
N GLY A 31 -13.47 3.05 15.23
CA GLY A 31 -14.66 3.03 14.38
C GLY A 31 -14.51 2.27 13.06
N ALA A 32 -13.37 1.61 12.81
CA ALA A 32 -13.18 0.77 11.63
C ALA A 32 -13.99 -0.54 11.73
N THR A 33 -14.50 -1.01 10.58
CA THR A 33 -15.10 -2.34 10.51
C THR A 33 -14.03 -3.43 10.71
N PRO A 34 -14.40 -4.65 11.17
CA PRO A 34 -13.42 -5.73 11.35
C PRO A 34 -12.57 -6.02 10.10
N MET A 35 -13.16 -5.92 8.91
CA MET A 35 -12.44 -6.06 7.64
C MET A 35 -11.44 -4.92 7.43
N MET A 36 -11.84 -3.68 7.74
CA MET A 36 -10.97 -2.53 7.59
C MET A 36 -9.83 -2.53 8.62
N MET A 37 -10.09 -3.03 9.83
CA MET A 37 -9.04 -3.24 10.83
C MET A 37 -7.96 -4.20 10.31
N GLN A 38 -8.38 -5.36 9.78
CA GLN A 38 -7.44 -6.33 9.18
C GLN A 38 -6.65 -5.70 8.01
N PHE A 39 -7.31 -4.90 7.17
CA PHE A 39 -6.63 -4.19 6.07
C PHE A 39 -5.55 -3.25 6.61
N LEU A 40 -5.88 -2.42 7.61
CA LEU A 40 -4.95 -1.45 8.18
C LEU A 40 -3.76 -2.12 8.88
N GLU A 41 -4.00 -3.21 9.61
CA GLU A 41 -2.94 -4.01 10.25
C GLU A 41 -1.95 -4.60 9.22
N ILE A 42 -2.46 -5.10 8.09
CA ILE A 42 -1.60 -5.61 7.01
C ILE A 42 -0.88 -4.44 6.33
N LYS A 43 -1.59 -3.35 6.05
CA LYS A 43 -1.01 -2.17 5.39
C LYS A 43 0.13 -1.55 6.21
N GLU A 44 0.04 -1.56 7.52
CA GLU A 44 1.08 -1.07 8.41
C GLU A 44 2.42 -1.79 8.22
N GLN A 45 2.39 -3.07 7.88
CA GLN A 45 3.58 -3.88 7.60
C GLN A 45 4.15 -3.62 6.19
N TYR A 46 3.34 -3.09 5.26
CA TYR A 46 3.69 -2.88 3.85
C TYR A 46 3.40 -1.46 3.40
N GLN A 47 3.82 -0.46 4.19
CA GLN A 47 3.50 0.96 3.99
C GLN A 47 3.94 1.52 2.64
N ASP A 48 5.07 1.07 2.14
CA ASP A 48 5.69 1.49 0.88
C ASP A 48 5.19 0.72 -0.35
N CYS A 49 4.24 -0.21 -0.17
CA CYS A 49 3.65 -1.01 -1.23
C CYS A 49 2.19 -0.62 -1.48
N LEU A 50 1.73 -0.69 -2.71
CA LEU A 50 0.31 -0.74 -3.01
C LEU A 50 -0.23 -2.11 -2.58
N LEU A 51 -1.26 -2.14 -1.74
CA LEU A 51 -1.80 -3.39 -1.21
C LEU A 51 -2.97 -3.87 -2.08
N PHE A 52 -2.75 -4.94 -2.86
CA PHE A 52 -3.79 -5.69 -3.56
C PHE A 52 -4.50 -6.60 -2.56
N TYR A 53 -5.62 -6.13 -2.03
CA TYR A 53 -6.36 -6.82 -0.97
C TYR A 53 -7.50 -7.65 -1.54
N ARG A 54 -7.41 -8.98 -1.47
CA ARG A 54 -8.39 -9.90 -2.07
C ARG A 54 -9.76 -9.78 -1.43
N MET A 55 -10.76 -9.44 -2.25
CA MET A 55 -12.17 -9.35 -1.89
C MET A 55 -13.03 -10.08 -2.93
N GLY A 56 -13.24 -11.39 -2.72
CA GLY A 56 -13.94 -12.24 -3.69
C GLY A 56 -13.22 -12.28 -5.03
N ASP A 57 -13.86 -11.79 -6.09
CA ASP A 57 -13.32 -11.80 -7.46
C ASP A 57 -12.50 -10.55 -7.82
N PHE A 58 -12.23 -9.68 -6.84
CA PHE A 58 -11.44 -8.48 -7.01
C PHE A 58 -10.26 -8.41 -6.04
N TYR A 59 -9.21 -7.71 -6.46
CA TYR A 59 -8.27 -7.08 -5.55
C TYR A 59 -8.69 -5.62 -5.39
N GLU A 60 -9.04 -5.25 -4.18
CA GLU A 60 -9.43 -3.89 -3.82
C GLU A 60 -8.24 -3.15 -3.18
N LEU A 61 -8.12 -1.88 -3.50
CA LEU A 61 -7.18 -0.95 -2.89
C LEU A 61 -7.99 0.15 -2.21
N PHE A 62 -7.48 0.65 -1.09
CA PHE A 62 -8.16 1.67 -0.28
C PHE A 62 -7.25 2.84 0.00
N PHE A 63 -7.85 3.97 0.41
CA PHE A 63 -7.16 5.20 0.79
C PHE A 63 -6.22 5.70 -0.32
N ASP A 64 -5.01 6.11 0.05
CA ASP A 64 -3.99 6.62 -0.88
C ASP A 64 -3.57 5.60 -1.94
N ASP A 65 -3.57 4.30 -1.60
CA ASP A 65 -3.26 3.24 -2.56
C ASP A 65 -4.30 3.21 -3.69
N ALA A 66 -5.58 3.43 -3.36
CA ALA A 66 -6.64 3.51 -4.36
C ALA A 66 -6.46 4.70 -5.30
N VAL A 67 -6.12 5.85 -4.76
CA VAL A 67 -5.89 7.08 -5.55
C VAL A 67 -4.71 6.88 -6.49
N LYS A 68 -3.57 6.41 -5.98
CA LYS A 68 -2.34 6.15 -6.76
C LYS A 68 -2.58 5.10 -7.85
N ALA A 69 -3.26 4.01 -7.50
CA ALA A 69 -3.54 2.93 -8.45
C ALA A 69 -4.55 3.38 -9.52
N ALA A 70 -5.59 4.12 -9.16
CA ALA A 70 -6.58 4.63 -10.11
C ALA A 70 -5.94 5.52 -11.16
N GLU A 71 -5.07 6.45 -10.74
CA GLU A 71 -4.30 7.31 -11.63
C GLU A 71 -3.31 6.52 -12.49
N ALA A 72 -2.54 5.62 -11.88
CA ALA A 72 -1.52 4.86 -12.58
C ALA A 72 -2.08 3.88 -13.62
N LEU A 73 -3.23 3.29 -13.34
CA LEU A 73 -3.86 2.25 -14.15
C LEU A 73 -4.96 2.79 -15.08
N ASP A 74 -5.37 4.04 -14.89
CA ASP A 74 -6.53 4.65 -15.57
C ASP A 74 -7.81 3.82 -15.34
N ILE A 75 -8.10 3.55 -14.07
CA ILE A 75 -9.29 2.83 -13.61
C ILE A 75 -10.15 3.72 -12.71
N ALA A 76 -11.41 3.34 -12.55
CA ALA A 76 -12.37 4.11 -11.75
C ALA A 76 -11.95 4.18 -10.28
N LEU A 77 -11.91 5.39 -9.74
CA LEU A 77 -11.84 5.65 -8.31
C LEU A 77 -13.27 5.76 -7.78
N THR A 78 -13.61 4.90 -6.84
CA THR A 78 -14.92 4.85 -6.19
C THR A 78 -14.78 5.08 -4.69
N LYS A 79 -15.84 4.82 -3.93
CA LYS A 79 -15.86 5.00 -2.48
C LYS A 79 -16.52 3.80 -1.82
N ARG A 80 -16.03 3.41 -0.65
CA ARG A 80 -16.57 2.29 0.12
C ARG A 80 -16.66 2.61 1.60
N GLY A 81 -17.86 2.95 2.05
CA GLY A 81 -18.09 3.25 3.45
C GLY A 81 -17.40 4.52 3.93
N LYS A 82 -17.28 4.64 5.25
CA LYS A 82 -16.64 5.78 5.92
C LYS A 82 -15.69 5.31 6.98
N HIS A 83 -14.61 6.05 7.16
CA HIS A 83 -13.67 5.94 8.26
C HIS A 83 -13.43 7.32 8.85
N GLN A 84 -13.59 7.47 10.16
CA GLN A 84 -13.49 8.77 10.85
C GLN A 84 -14.33 9.89 10.22
N GLY A 85 -15.56 9.56 9.76
CA GLY A 85 -16.46 10.52 9.13
C GLY A 85 -16.16 10.79 7.64
N ASN A 86 -15.02 10.40 7.12
CA ASN A 86 -14.62 10.59 5.73
C ASN A 86 -14.93 9.35 4.89
N GLU A 87 -15.31 9.55 3.62
CA GLU A 87 -15.49 8.46 2.68
C GLU A 87 -14.15 7.82 2.34
N ILE A 88 -14.12 6.47 2.30
CA ILE A 88 -12.91 5.71 1.98
C ILE A 88 -12.78 5.61 0.45
N PRO A 89 -11.76 6.23 -0.18
CA PRO A 89 -11.47 5.99 -1.59
C PRO A 89 -11.18 4.52 -1.84
N MET A 90 -11.69 3.98 -2.93
CA MET A 90 -11.50 2.58 -3.32
C MET A 90 -11.30 2.47 -4.83
N ALA A 91 -10.38 1.62 -5.24
CA ALA A 91 -10.22 1.16 -6.60
C ALA A 91 -10.13 -0.37 -6.60
N GLY A 92 -10.46 -1.02 -7.70
CA GLY A 92 -10.42 -2.47 -7.75
C GLY A 92 -10.05 -2.99 -9.13
N VAL A 93 -9.33 -4.11 -9.16
CA VAL A 93 -8.97 -4.84 -10.37
C VAL A 93 -9.48 -6.27 -10.29
N PRO A 94 -10.02 -6.83 -11.38
CA PRO A 94 -10.50 -8.21 -11.39
C PRO A 94 -9.35 -9.19 -11.18
N VAL A 95 -9.58 -10.22 -10.38
CA VAL A 95 -8.56 -11.25 -10.08
C VAL A 95 -8.06 -11.95 -11.34
N HIS A 96 -8.96 -12.31 -12.25
CA HIS A 96 -8.60 -13.02 -13.47
C HIS A 96 -7.68 -12.22 -14.42
N SER A 97 -7.61 -10.91 -14.28
CA SER A 97 -6.77 -10.01 -15.09
C SER A 97 -5.73 -9.23 -14.29
N HIS A 98 -5.57 -9.53 -13.01
CA HIS A 98 -4.72 -8.75 -12.11
C HIS A 98 -3.25 -8.67 -12.55
N GLU A 99 -2.72 -9.70 -13.19
CA GLU A 99 -1.33 -9.71 -13.68
C GLU A 99 -1.06 -8.58 -14.68
N THR A 100 -2.01 -8.27 -15.57
CA THR A 100 -1.86 -7.15 -16.51
C THR A 100 -1.76 -5.81 -15.79
N TYR A 101 -2.58 -5.60 -14.75
CA TYR A 101 -2.52 -4.39 -13.92
C TYR A 101 -1.26 -4.34 -13.08
N LEU A 102 -0.84 -5.47 -12.53
CA LEU A 102 0.41 -5.60 -11.78
C LEU A 102 1.61 -5.19 -12.63
N GLN A 103 1.72 -5.72 -13.86
CA GLN A 103 2.79 -5.33 -14.81
C GLN A 103 2.84 -3.82 -15.05
N ARG A 104 1.68 -3.19 -15.24
CA ARG A 104 1.60 -1.75 -15.46
C ARG A 104 2.09 -0.96 -14.26
N LEU A 105 1.73 -1.37 -13.04
CA LEU A 105 2.20 -0.73 -11.80
C LEU A 105 3.72 -0.89 -11.63
N ILE A 106 4.23 -2.11 -11.81
CA ILE A 106 5.66 -2.39 -11.67
C ILE A 106 6.49 -1.60 -12.68
N ARG A 107 6.06 -1.51 -13.95
CA ARG A 107 6.73 -0.68 -14.98
C ARG A 107 6.73 0.81 -14.64
N LYS A 108 5.77 1.27 -13.84
CA LYS A 108 5.72 2.64 -13.31
C LYS A 108 6.51 2.83 -12.01
N GLY A 109 7.22 1.79 -11.55
CA GLY A 109 8.09 1.85 -10.39
C GLY A 109 7.40 1.58 -9.04
N PHE A 110 6.12 1.21 -9.04
CA PHE A 110 5.42 0.86 -7.81
C PHE A 110 5.86 -0.50 -7.28
N ARG A 111 5.78 -0.67 -5.97
CA ARG A 111 5.88 -1.95 -5.27
C ARG A 111 4.47 -2.41 -4.92
N VAL A 112 4.19 -3.69 -5.07
CA VAL A 112 2.86 -4.24 -4.82
C VAL A 112 2.95 -5.44 -3.88
N ALA A 113 2.17 -5.40 -2.80
CA ALA A 113 1.95 -6.53 -1.92
C ALA A 113 0.61 -7.19 -2.29
N VAL A 114 0.64 -8.46 -2.65
CA VAL A 114 -0.55 -9.23 -3.02
C VAL A 114 -1.02 -10.01 -1.81
N CYS A 115 -2.21 -9.65 -1.33
CA CYS A 115 -2.84 -10.21 -0.14
C CYS A 115 -4.00 -11.11 -0.54
N GLU A 116 -3.92 -12.39 -0.17
CA GLU A 116 -4.89 -13.44 -0.50
C GLU A 116 -5.76 -13.83 0.68
N GLN A 117 -6.91 -14.41 0.37
CA GLN A 117 -7.76 -15.10 1.34
C GLN A 117 -7.11 -16.45 1.70
N MET A 118 -6.80 -16.64 2.97
CA MET A 118 -6.11 -17.83 3.49
C MET A 118 -7.09 -18.93 3.94
N GLU A 119 -8.38 -18.69 3.80
CA GLU A 119 -9.46 -19.64 4.18
C GLU A 119 -10.68 -19.43 3.30
N ASP A 120 -11.54 -20.44 3.26
CA ASP A 120 -12.83 -20.35 2.59
C ASP A 120 -13.76 -19.37 3.35
N PRO A 121 -14.44 -18.44 2.66
CA PRO A 121 -15.43 -17.56 3.28
C PRO A 121 -16.54 -18.31 4.05
N ALA A 122 -16.86 -19.55 3.67
CA ALA A 122 -17.81 -20.37 4.38
C ALA A 122 -17.31 -20.79 5.77
N GLU A 123 -16.00 -21.04 5.91
CA GLU A 123 -15.38 -21.34 7.21
C GLU A 123 -15.38 -20.11 8.12
N ALA A 124 -15.09 -18.95 7.57
CA ALA A 124 -15.17 -17.71 8.33
C ALA A 124 -16.60 -17.47 8.88
N LYS A 125 -17.63 -17.69 8.06
CA LYS A 125 -19.04 -17.55 8.49
C LYS A 125 -19.43 -18.47 9.64
N LYS A 126 -18.85 -19.67 9.74
CA LYS A 126 -19.10 -20.60 10.86
C LYS A 126 -18.65 -20.04 12.21
N ARG A 127 -17.68 -19.14 12.24
CA ARG A 127 -17.18 -18.47 13.46
C ARG A 127 -18.10 -17.35 13.97
N GLY A 128 -19.10 -16.96 13.19
CA GLY A 128 -20.08 -15.93 13.54
C GLY A 128 -20.22 -14.82 12.51
N SER A 129 -21.29 -14.05 12.61
CA SER A 129 -21.68 -13.02 11.63
C SER A 129 -20.69 -11.85 11.53
N LYS A 130 -19.86 -11.61 12.55
CA LYS A 130 -18.84 -10.55 12.57
C LYS A 130 -17.45 -11.06 12.21
N SER A 131 -17.33 -12.34 11.91
CA SER A 131 -16.05 -12.95 11.55
C SER A 131 -15.59 -12.47 10.18
N VAL A 132 -14.30 -12.19 10.06
CA VAL A 132 -13.66 -11.78 8.82
C VAL A 132 -12.84 -12.94 8.26
N VAL A 133 -12.86 -13.12 6.95
CA VAL A 133 -11.99 -14.08 6.25
C VAL A 133 -10.54 -13.71 6.52
N LYS A 134 -9.74 -14.67 6.97
CA LYS A 134 -8.31 -14.46 7.19
C LYS A 134 -7.61 -14.16 5.88
N ARG A 135 -6.72 -13.17 5.91
CA ARG A 135 -5.91 -12.74 4.77
C ARG A 135 -4.48 -12.57 5.19
N ASP A 136 -3.58 -12.79 4.26
CA ASP A 136 -2.16 -12.56 4.46
C ASP A 136 -1.50 -12.18 3.13
N VAL A 137 -0.35 -11.51 3.20
CA VAL A 137 0.46 -11.18 2.03
C VAL A 137 1.24 -12.43 1.62
N VAL A 138 0.93 -12.93 0.44
CA VAL A 138 1.57 -14.13 -0.12
C VAL A 138 2.66 -13.81 -1.14
N ARG A 139 2.69 -12.59 -1.66
CA ARG A 139 3.64 -12.19 -2.69
C ARG A 139 3.96 -10.70 -2.59
N LEU A 140 5.24 -10.37 -2.64
CA LEU A 140 5.73 -9.02 -2.77
C LEU A 140 6.40 -8.86 -4.13
N VAL A 141 5.88 -7.95 -4.96
CA VAL A 141 6.40 -7.69 -6.29
C VAL A 141 6.98 -6.28 -6.34
N THR A 142 8.24 -6.20 -6.76
CA THR A 142 8.95 -4.94 -6.91
C THR A 142 9.64 -4.90 -8.27
N PRO A 143 9.99 -3.70 -8.79
CA PRO A 143 10.69 -3.62 -10.07
C PRO A 143 12.00 -4.41 -10.13
N GLY A 144 12.67 -4.63 -8.98
CA GLY A 144 13.93 -5.36 -8.89
C GLY A 144 13.80 -6.85 -8.57
N THR A 145 12.60 -7.34 -8.18
CA THR A 145 12.39 -8.74 -7.76
C THR A 145 11.43 -9.49 -8.67
N LEU A 146 11.45 -9.18 -9.95
CA LEU A 146 10.64 -9.86 -10.95
C LEU A 146 11.22 -11.23 -11.26
N THR A 147 10.43 -12.27 -11.11
CA THR A 147 10.80 -13.66 -11.39
C THR A 147 9.93 -14.30 -12.47
N GLU A 148 8.80 -13.70 -12.77
CA GLU A 148 7.87 -14.21 -13.77
C GLU A 148 8.22 -13.68 -15.17
N ASP A 149 8.30 -14.57 -16.15
CA ASP A 149 8.60 -14.23 -17.53
C ASP A 149 7.67 -13.17 -18.12
N THR A 150 6.40 -13.15 -17.66
CA THR A 150 5.38 -12.18 -18.09
C THR A 150 5.66 -10.76 -17.61
N LEU A 151 6.42 -10.61 -16.53
CA LEU A 151 6.81 -9.33 -15.94
C LEU A 151 8.16 -8.82 -16.44
N LEU A 152 8.96 -9.70 -17.04
CA LEU A 152 10.28 -9.38 -17.58
C LEU A 152 10.15 -8.92 -19.04
N ASP A 153 10.92 -7.89 -19.40
CA ASP A 153 11.10 -7.47 -20.79
C ASP A 153 12.41 -8.03 -21.31
N ALA A 154 12.35 -8.92 -22.30
CA ALA A 154 13.52 -9.55 -22.91
C ALA A 154 14.51 -8.53 -23.54
N ARG A 155 14.09 -7.28 -23.74
CA ARG A 155 14.90 -6.20 -24.33
C ARG A 155 15.49 -5.26 -23.30
N SER A 156 15.18 -5.42 -22.03
CA SER A 156 15.68 -4.58 -20.94
C SER A 156 16.41 -5.39 -19.89
N HIS A 157 17.42 -4.77 -19.29
CA HIS A 157 18.12 -5.35 -18.15
C HIS A 157 17.31 -5.14 -16.88
N ASN A 158 17.17 -6.18 -16.09
CA ASN A 158 16.61 -6.11 -14.75
C ASN A 158 17.71 -6.52 -13.75
N TYR A 159 18.14 -5.57 -12.92
CA TYR A 159 19.24 -5.79 -11.99
C TYR A 159 18.70 -5.98 -10.58
N LEU A 160 19.15 -7.05 -9.92
CA LEU A 160 19.02 -7.23 -8.48
C LEU A 160 20.35 -6.86 -7.83
N CYS A 161 20.32 -5.87 -6.94
CA CYS A 161 21.46 -5.50 -6.12
C CYS A 161 21.25 -6.00 -4.69
N ALA A 162 22.16 -6.80 -4.19
CA ALA A 162 22.22 -7.20 -2.78
C ALA A 162 23.47 -6.59 -2.14
N VAL A 163 23.29 -5.91 -1.02
CA VAL A 163 24.37 -5.37 -0.18
C VAL A 163 24.38 -6.15 1.12
N ALA A 164 25.51 -6.74 1.45
CA ALA A 164 25.74 -7.49 2.69
C ALA A 164 26.59 -6.67 3.67
#